data_31ed7984853a9e604a7d4f24e34a1035
#
_entry.id   31ed7984853a9e604a7d4f24e34a1035
#
_cell.length_a   1.000
_cell.length_b   1.000
_cell.length_c   1.000
_cell.angle_alpha   90.00
_cell.angle_beta   90.00
_cell.angle_gamma   90.00
#
_symmetry.space_group_name_H-M   'P 1'
#
loop_
_entity.id
_entity.type
_entity.pdbx_description
1 polymer ?
#
loop_
_entity_poly.entity_id
_entity_poly.type
_entity_poly.pdbx_seq_one_letter_code
_entity_poly.pdbx_strand_id
1 'polypeptide(L)'
;INDPLGTIEELKQKGNPVVFVGDVVGTGSSRKSATNSVLWHMGDEIPAIPNKKEGGFCFGGKIAPIFYNTLEDSGAFPVECDVSKLEMGQEIIFEPFKGQITDAKTNELLCEFKLKTEVLLDEVRANGRIPLIIGRQLTDKTREVLGLEPTDIFRRPNQNDTSKKGYTLAQKMVGKACGVEGVRPGDYCEPRMSTVGSQDTTGPMTRDELKELACLGFSADLVMQSFCHTAAYPKP
;
A
#
# COMPACT_ATOMS: atom_id res chain seq x y z
N ILE A 1 -11.93 12.80 22.03
CA ILE A 1 -12.36 13.85 21.08
C ILE A 1 -13.88 13.77 20.99
N ASN A 2 -14.58 14.87 21.28
CA ASN A 2 -16.05 14.90 21.26
C ASN A 2 -16.61 15.02 19.83
N ASP A 3 -15.86 15.61 18.91
CA ASP A 3 -16.21 15.76 17.50
C ASP A 3 -14.97 15.46 16.62
N PRO A 4 -14.71 14.20 16.28
CA PRO A 4 -13.56 13.84 15.48
C PRO A 4 -13.62 14.37 14.05
N LEU A 5 -14.80 14.45 13.45
CA LEU A 5 -14.94 14.92 12.07
C LEU A 5 -14.73 16.45 12.01
N GLY A 6 -15.30 17.21 12.92
CA GLY A 6 -15.05 18.65 13.03
C GLY A 6 -13.56 18.94 13.27
N THR A 7 -12.89 18.16 14.11
CA THR A 7 -11.45 18.30 14.34
C THR A 7 -10.63 18.09 13.06
N ILE A 8 -10.98 17.09 12.24
CA ILE A 8 -10.31 16.83 10.96
C ILE A 8 -10.50 18.03 10.01
N GLU A 9 -11.72 18.55 9.90
CA GLU A 9 -12.00 19.71 9.04
C GLU A 9 -11.25 20.96 9.51
N GLU A 10 -11.19 21.22 10.81
CA GLU A 10 -10.39 22.33 11.38
C GLU A 10 -8.90 22.19 11.04
N LEU A 11 -8.35 20.96 11.14
CA LEU A 11 -6.95 20.71 10.79
C LEU A 11 -6.69 20.93 9.29
N LYS A 12 -7.59 20.49 8.42
CA LYS A 12 -7.49 20.71 6.97
C LYS A 12 -7.52 22.19 6.59
N GLN A 13 -8.29 23.00 7.31
CA GLN A 13 -8.36 24.46 7.09
C GLN A 13 -7.02 25.17 7.31
N LYS A 14 -6.06 24.53 8.02
CA LYS A 14 -4.69 25.07 8.16
C LYS A 14 -3.88 25.01 6.86
N GLY A 15 -4.36 24.29 5.84
CA GLY A 15 -3.73 24.19 4.51
C GLY A 15 -2.65 23.13 4.37
N ASN A 16 -2.40 22.32 5.41
CA ASN A 16 -1.47 21.21 5.37
C ASN A 16 -2.22 19.87 5.25
N PRO A 17 -1.62 18.84 4.64
CA PRO A 17 -2.16 17.48 4.69
C PRO A 17 -2.32 17.01 6.14
N VAL A 18 -3.40 16.29 6.41
CA VAL A 18 -3.68 15.74 7.75
C VAL A 18 -3.18 14.32 7.85
N VAL A 19 -2.51 13.99 8.95
CA VAL A 19 -1.95 12.66 9.21
C VAL A 19 -2.84 11.93 10.22
N PHE A 20 -3.21 10.68 9.93
CA PHE A 20 -3.81 9.79 10.91
C PHE A 20 -2.71 9.12 11.74
N VAL A 21 -2.79 9.25 13.07
CA VAL A 21 -1.77 8.73 14.00
C VAL A 21 -2.41 7.83 15.05
N GLY A 22 -1.77 6.70 15.36
CA GLY A 22 -2.20 5.80 16.43
C GLY A 22 -1.13 4.81 16.86
N ASP A 23 -1.14 4.39 18.13
CA ASP A 23 -0.15 3.42 18.65
C ASP A 23 -0.27 2.07 17.94
N VAL A 24 -1.49 1.57 17.82
CA VAL A 24 -1.80 0.32 17.10
C VAL A 24 -2.96 0.59 16.16
N VAL A 25 -2.68 0.53 14.86
CA VAL A 25 -3.63 0.89 13.82
C VAL A 25 -4.14 -0.35 13.08
N GLY A 26 -5.43 -0.36 12.77
CA GLY A 26 -6.05 -1.38 11.91
C GLY A 26 -6.29 -2.71 12.60
N THR A 27 -6.48 -2.73 13.92
CA THR A 27 -6.94 -3.91 14.66
C THR A 27 -8.42 -4.19 14.38
N GLY A 28 -8.83 -5.44 14.52
CA GLY A 28 -10.22 -5.85 14.30
C GLY A 28 -10.42 -6.58 12.96
N SER A 29 -11.66 -6.87 12.62
CA SER A 29 -12.03 -7.72 11.49
C SER A 29 -12.17 -6.96 10.17
N SER A 30 -12.84 -5.80 10.18
CA SER A 30 -13.18 -5.02 8.96
C SER A 30 -12.10 -4.00 8.59
N ARG A 31 -10.85 -4.43 8.46
CA ARG A 31 -9.69 -3.55 8.29
C ARG A 31 -9.73 -2.75 6.99
N LYS A 32 -10.18 -3.32 5.89
CA LYS A 32 -10.33 -2.59 4.62
C LYS A 32 -11.35 -1.47 4.72
N SER A 33 -12.53 -1.75 5.30
CA SER A 33 -13.54 -0.71 5.52
C SER A 33 -13.04 0.40 6.43
N ALA A 34 -12.30 0.05 7.49
CA ALA A 34 -11.67 1.04 8.38
C ALA A 34 -10.64 1.90 7.64
N THR A 35 -9.80 1.28 6.79
CA THR A 35 -8.84 2.02 5.96
C THR A 35 -9.56 2.98 5.01
N ASN A 36 -10.60 2.52 4.32
CA ASN A 36 -11.37 3.36 3.42
C ASN A 36 -12.02 4.55 4.15
N SER A 37 -12.48 4.35 5.39
CA SER A 37 -12.99 5.45 6.22
C SER A 37 -11.89 6.46 6.58
N VAL A 38 -10.69 6.01 6.91
CA VAL A 38 -9.55 6.91 7.16
C VAL A 38 -9.19 7.66 5.89
N LEU A 39 -9.07 6.98 4.77
CA LEU A 39 -8.74 7.59 3.47
C LEU A 39 -9.80 8.62 3.03
N TRP A 40 -11.08 8.35 3.28
CA TRP A 40 -12.15 9.30 2.98
C TRP A 40 -11.94 10.67 3.62
N HIS A 41 -11.36 10.69 4.80
CA HIS A 41 -11.11 11.92 5.55
C HIS A 41 -9.69 12.49 5.36
N MET A 42 -8.70 11.65 5.06
CA MET A 42 -7.29 12.06 4.97
C MET A 42 -6.77 12.16 3.53
N GLY A 43 -7.39 11.44 2.60
CA GLY A 43 -6.96 11.42 1.20
C GLY A 43 -7.50 12.58 0.38
N ASP A 44 -6.94 12.71 -0.80
CA ASP A 44 -7.26 13.74 -1.78
C ASP A 44 -8.37 13.29 -2.74
N GLU A 45 -9.05 14.27 -3.34
CA GLU A 45 -10.07 14.04 -4.37
C GLU A 45 -9.41 13.52 -5.65
N ILE A 46 -10.00 12.49 -6.24
CA ILE A 46 -9.60 12.01 -7.56
C ILE A 46 -10.47 12.70 -8.60
N PRO A 47 -9.90 13.42 -9.58
CA PRO A 47 -10.68 14.10 -10.60
C PRO A 47 -11.65 13.16 -11.31
N ALA A 48 -12.92 13.55 -11.38
CA ALA A 48 -14.04 12.81 -11.98
C ALA A 48 -14.42 11.48 -11.28
N ILE A 49 -13.88 11.18 -10.09
CA ILE A 49 -14.22 9.99 -9.29
C ILE A 49 -14.68 10.45 -7.89
N PRO A 50 -15.96 10.79 -7.69
CA PRO A 50 -16.42 11.47 -6.47
C PRO A 50 -16.52 10.56 -5.23
N ASN A 51 -16.44 9.25 -5.40
CA ASN A 51 -16.67 8.25 -4.34
C ASN A 51 -15.41 7.46 -3.96
N LYS A 52 -14.25 7.94 -4.36
CA LYS A 52 -12.95 7.38 -4.00
C LYS A 52 -11.98 8.51 -3.66
N LYS A 53 -11.09 8.26 -2.73
CA LYS A 53 -9.96 9.13 -2.37
C LYS A 53 -8.66 8.40 -2.60
N GLU A 54 -7.59 9.13 -2.82
CA GLU A 54 -6.24 8.60 -2.94
C GLU A 54 -5.26 9.35 -2.04
N GLY A 55 -4.08 8.79 -1.83
CA GLY A 55 -3.05 9.44 -1.02
C GLY A 55 -3.36 9.45 0.49
N GLY A 56 -2.83 10.44 1.19
CA GLY A 56 -2.94 10.58 2.63
C GLY A 56 -1.81 9.91 3.41
N PHE A 57 -1.74 10.17 4.71
CA PHE A 57 -0.66 9.73 5.58
C PHE A 57 -1.21 9.01 6.81
N CYS A 58 -0.56 7.89 7.16
CA CYS A 58 -0.90 7.13 8.36
C CYS A 58 0.37 6.71 9.10
N PHE A 59 0.56 7.22 10.31
CA PHE A 59 1.69 6.85 11.16
C PHE A 59 1.22 5.99 12.32
N GLY A 60 1.93 4.91 12.59
CA GLY A 60 1.56 3.98 13.66
C GLY A 60 2.75 3.37 14.37
N GLY A 61 2.63 3.13 15.67
CA GLY A 61 3.58 2.29 16.39
C GLY A 61 3.59 0.86 15.80
N LYS A 62 2.39 0.39 15.49
CA LYS A 62 2.15 -0.83 14.70
C LYS A 62 0.96 -0.61 13.77
N ILE A 63 1.07 -1.07 12.54
CA ILE A 63 -0.04 -1.05 11.57
C ILE A 63 -0.34 -2.48 11.14
N ALA A 64 -1.58 -2.94 11.33
CA ALA A 64 -1.98 -4.28 10.94
C ALA A 64 -1.75 -4.51 9.43
N PRO A 65 -1.24 -5.68 9.00
CA PRO A 65 -0.80 -5.91 7.63
C PRO A 65 -1.86 -5.61 6.56
N ILE A 66 -3.12 -6.00 6.79
CA ILE A 66 -4.21 -5.74 5.83
C ILE A 66 -4.50 -4.23 5.74
N PHE A 67 -4.44 -3.51 6.85
CA PHE A 67 -4.62 -2.06 6.87
C PHE A 67 -3.47 -1.35 6.14
N TYR A 68 -2.24 -1.78 6.42
CA TYR A 68 -1.04 -1.28 5.77
C TYR A 68 -1.11 -1.47 4.24
N ASN A 69 -1.38 -2.69 3.78
CA ASN A 69 -1.47 -3.00 2.36
C ASN A 69 -2.61 -2.23 1.66
N THR A 70 -3.74 -2.01 2.33
CA THR A 70 -4.84 -1.23 1.75
C THR A 70 -4.48 0.25 1.60
N LEU A 71 -3.65 0.79 2.50
CA LEU A 71 -3.07 2.13 2.34
C LEU A 71 -2.15 2.20 1.11
N GLU A 72 -1.24 1.22 0.96
CA GLU A 72 -0.37 1.12 -0.22
C GLU A 72 -1.18 1.05 -1.52
N ASP A 73 -2.23 0.22 -1.55
CA ASP A 73 -3.10 0.06 -2.72
C ASP A 73 -3.75 1.39 -3.17
N SER A 74 -4.00 2.30 -2.24
CA SER A 74 -4.60 3.62 -2.50
C SER A 74 -3.59 4.76 -2.67
N GLY A 75 -2.30 4.46 -2.69
CA GLY A 75 -1.25 5.46 -2.80
C GLY A 75 -1.04 6.30 -1.54
N ALA A 76 -1.62 5.90 -0.41
CA ALA A 76 -1.34 6.52 0.87
C ALA A 76 0.04 6.12 1.40
N PHE A 77 0.56 6.89 2.33
CA PHE A 77 1.88 6.70 2.92
C PHE A 77 1.78 6.12 4.34
N PRO A 78 1.79 4.79 4.53
CA PRO A 78 1.87 4.18 5.85
C PRO A 78 3.31 4.17 6.38
N VAL A 79 3.50 4.60 7.64
CA VAL A 79 4.80 4.57 8.32
C VAL A 79 4.64 3.92 9.69
N GLU A 80 5.45 2.91 9.98
CA GLU A 80 5.61 2.39 11.33
C GLU A 80 6.79 3.10 12.02
N CYS A 81 6.49 3.83 13.10
CA CYS A 81 7.46 4.59 13.88
C CYS A 81 7.00 4.74 15.33
N ASP A 82 7.88 5.20 16.21
CA ASP A 82 7.48 5.60 17.56
C ASP A 82 6.67 6.90 17.48
N VAL A 83 5.38 6.79 17.76
CA VAL A 83 4.43 7.91 17.69
C VAL A 83 4.23 8.61 19.04
N SER A 84 4.96 8.21 20.09
CA SER A 84 4.76 8.69 21.47
C SER A 84 5.00 10.18 21.65
N LYS A 85 5.77 10.80 20.75
CA LYS A 85 6.06 12.24 20.76
C LYS A 85 5.18 13.06 19.81
N LEU A 86 4.27 12.43 19.08
CA LEU A 86 3.38 13.11 18.15
C LEU A 86 2.11 13.57 18.87
N GLU A 87 1.78 14.84 18.79
CA GLU A 87 0.64 15.45 19.46
C GLU A 87 -0.46 15.87 18.49
N MET A 88 -1.70 15.88 18.98
CA MET A 88 -2.85 16.30 18.20
C MET A 88 -2.72 17.77 17.75
N GLY A 89 -2.84 18.00 16.44
CA GLY A 89 -2.77 19.33 15.84
C GLY A 89 -1.36 19.93 15.75
N GLN A 90 -0.32 19.15 16.10
CA GLN A 90 1.08 19.51 15.91
C GLN A 90 1.40 19.57 14.40
N GLU A 91 2.16 20.57 14.00
CA GLU A 91 2.70 20.68 12.65
C GLU A 91 4.07 19.99 12.60
N ILE A 92 4.23 19.10 11.62
CA ILE A 92 5.44 18.28 11.49
C ILE A 92 6.02 18.40 10.07
N ILE A 93 7.32 18.14 9.95
CA ILE A 93 8.01 17.96 8.68
C ILE A 93 8.31 16.45 8.52
N PHE A 94 7.77 15.87 7.46
CA PHE A 94 7.96 14.47 7.12
C PHE A 94 8.96 14.32 5.98
N GLU A 95 10.09 13.66 6.24
CA GLU A 95 11.17 13.47 5.27
C GLU A 95 11.36 11.97 4.96
N PRO A 96 10.59 11.42 4.00
CA PRO A 96 10.56 9.97 3.74
C PRO A 96 11.90 9.40 3.27
N PHE A 97 12.70 10.18 2.56
CA PHE A 97 14.02 9.74 2.09
C PHE A 97 15.08 9.73 3.19
N LYS A 98 14.92 10.56 4.22
CA LYS A 98 15.79 10.54 5.41
C LYS A 98 15.29 9.58 6.48
N GLY A 99 14.01 9.20 6.43
CA GLY A 99 13.37 8.40 7.46
C GLY A 99 13.16 9.16 8.77
N GLN A 100 12.81 10.44 8.69
CA GLN A 100 12.71 11.32 9.86
C GLN A 100 11.41 12.12 9.86
N ILE A 101 10.91 12.36 11.08
CA ILE A 101 9.81 13.28 11.35
C ILE A 101 10.30 14.28 12.40
N THR A 102 10.20 15.56 12.10
CA THR A 102 10.62 16.66 12.98
C THR A 102 9.45 17.60 13.26
N ASP A 103 9.49 18.31 14.37
CA ASP A 103 8.56 19.40 14.68
C ASP A 103 8.81 20.59 13.75
N ALA A 104 7.77 21.10 13.12
CA ALA A 104 7.90 22.19 12.14
C ALA A 104 8.33 23.53 12.75
N LYS A 105 8.12 23.74 14.04
CA LYS A 105 8.43 25.01 14.74
C LYS A 105 9.80 24.98 15.40
N THR A 106 10.13 23.86 16.02
CA THR A 106 11.36 23.73 16.83
C THR A 106 12.50 23.05 16.08
N ASN A 107 12.19 22.35 14.98
CA ASN A 107 13.09 21.42 14.26
C ASN A 107 13.60 20.26 15.14
N GLU A 108 12.94 19.98 16.26
CA GLU A 108 13.27 18.85 17.10
C GLU A 108 12.94 17.54 16.38
N LEU A 109 13.83 16.55 16.45
CA LEU A 109 13.60 15.21 15.94
C LEU A 109 12.57 14.49 16.84
N LEU A 110 11.39 14.23 16.30
CA LEU A 110 10.30 13.53 16.99
C LEU A 110 10.46 12.02 16.90
N CYS A 111 10.72 11.51 15.70
CA CYS A 111 11.03 10.09 15.51
C CYS A 111 11.82 9.83 14.23
N GLU A 112 12.48 8.66 14.21
CA GLU A 112 13.10 8.08 13.03
C GLU A 112 12.33 6.82 12.62
N PHE A 113 12.34 6.50 11.34
CA PHE A 113 11.70 5.31 10.80
C PHE A 113 12.48 4.74 9.63
N LYS A 114 12.19 3.48 9.33
CA LYS A 114 12.67 2.82 8.12
C LYS A 114 11.47 2.27 7.35
N LEU A 115 11.39 2.58 6.08
CA LEU A 115 10.35 2.01 5.22
C LEU A 115 10.49 0.49 5.14
N LYS A 116 9.38 -0.23 5.16
CA LYS A 116 9.37 -1.69 4.98
C LYS A 116 9.93 -2.08 3.62
N THR A 117 9.68 -1.26 2.61
CA THR A 117 10.22 -1.39 1.28
C THR A 117 10.33 -0.01 0.62
N GLU A 118 11.35 0.19 -0.19
CA GLU A 118 11.48 1.41 -0.99
C GLU A 118 10.47 1.47 -2.15
N VAL A 119 9.87 0.35 -2.53
CA VAL A 119 8.82 0.29 -3.56
C VAL A 119 7.61 1.15 -3.16
N LEU A 120 7.36 1.31 -1.85
CA LEU A 120 6.32 2.21 -1.33
C LEU A 120 6.43 3.64 -1.90
N LEU A 121 7.65 4.15 -2.09
CA LEU A 121 7.86 5.48 -2.68
C LEU A 121 7.35 5.56 -4.13
N ASP A 122 7.45 4.46 -4.86
CA ASP A 122 6.92 4.37 -6.23
C ASP A 122 5.40 4.21 -6.23
N GLU A 123 4.83 3.44 -5.27
CA GLU A 123 3.39 3.28 -5.10
C GLU A 123 2.72 4.62 -4.78
N VAL A 124 3.28 5.39 -3.85
CA VAL A 124 2.79 6.74 -3.52
C VAL A 124 2.89 7.68 -4.74
N ARG A 125 4.02 7.66 -5.45
CA ARG A 125 4.22 8.50 -6.65
C ARG A 125 3.24 8.15 -7.77
N ALA A 126 2.83 6.91 -7.88
CA ALA A 126 1.89 6.42 -8.88
C ALA A 126 0.41 6.49 -8.44
N ASN A 127 0.13 6.98 -7.23
CA ASN A 127 -1.19 7.00 -6.60
C ASN A 127 -1.79 5.59 -6.43
N GLY A 128 -0.94 4.61 -6.12
CA GLY A 128 -1.35 3.27 -5.75
C GLY A 128 -0.59 2.16 -6.47
N ARG A 129 -0.81 0.94 -6.00
CA ARG A 129 -0.11 -0.25 -6.49
C ARG A 129 -0.52 -0.62 -7.90
N ILE A 130 -1.81 -0.59 -8.23
CA ILE A 130 -2.30 -0.96 -9.57
C ILE A 130 -1.79 0.02 -10.63
N PRO A 131 -1.91 1.34 -10.48
CA PRO A 131 -1.30 2.30 -11.40
C PRO A 131 0.21 2.11 -11.57
N LEU A 132 0.94 1.80 -10.49
CA LEU A 132 2.37 1.50 -10.57
C LEU A 132 2.65 0.27 -11.44
N ILE A 133 1.92 -0.84 -11.22
CA ILE A 133 2.08 -2.08 -12.00
C ILE A 133 1.84 -1.82 -13.48
N ILE A 134 0.74 -1.14 -13.80
CA ILE A 134 0.38 -0.80 -15.19
C ILE A 134 1.47 0.07 -15.82
N GLY A 135 1.83 1.18 -15.17
CA GLY A 135 2.81 2.14 -15.68
C GLY A 135 4.18 1.51 -15.89
N ARG A 136 4.62 0.67 -14.95
CA ARG A 136 5.88 -0.06 -15.05
C ARG A 136 5.89 -1.04 -16.21
N GLN A 137 4.85 -1.88 -16.34
CA GLN A 137 4.76 -2.85 -17.43
C GLN A 137 4.68 -2.18 -18.80
N LEU A 138 3.91 -1.10 -18.94
CA LEU A 138 3.82 -0.35 -20.18
C LEU A 138 5.18 0.29 -20.55
N THR A 139 5.88 0.84 -19.57
CA THR A 139 7.19 1.43 -19.75
C THR A 139 8.20 0.39 -20.22
N ASP A 140 8.28 -0.75 -19.51
CA ASP A 140 9.22 -1.82 -19.83
C ASP A 140 8.95 -2.39 -21.24
N LYS A 141 7.69 -2.71 -21.57
CA LYS A 141 7.32 -3.20 -22.91
C LYS A 141 7.60 -2.19 -24.03
N THR A 142 7.30 -0.92 -23.77
CA THR A 142 7.55 0.14 -24.77
C THR A 142 9.04 0.27 -25.04
N ARG A 143 9.87 0.27 -24.00
CA ARG A 143 11.32 0.33 -24.14
C ARG A 143 11.88 -0.87 -24.89
N GLU A 144 11.38 -2.07 -24.58
CA GLU A 144 11.75 -3.31 -25.28
C GLU A 144 11.45 -3.20 -26.79
N VAL A 145 10.22 -2.80 -27.16
CA VAL A 145 9.80 -2.65 -28.57
C VAL A 145 10.64 -1.59 -29.30
N LEU A 146 11.04 -0.53 -28.61
CA LEU A 146 11.87 0.54 -29.19
C LEU A 146 13.37 0.21 -29.15
N GLY A 147 13.79 -0.93 -28.64
CA GLY A 147 15.18 -1.31 -28.49
C GLY A 147 15.97 -0.41 -27.53
N LEU A 148 15.29 0.17 -26.54
CA LEU A 148 15.90 1.01 -25.52
C LEU A 148 16.33 0.18 -24.31
N GLU A 149 17.40 0.59 -23.64
CA GLU A 149 17.86 -0.03 -22.41
C GLU A 149 16.78 0.02 -21.31
N PRO A 150 16.74 -0.96 -20.39
CA PRO A 150 15.88 -0.92 -19.22
C PRO A 150 16.04 0.40 -18.44
N THR A 151 14.97 0.82 -17.76
CA THR A 151 15.00 2.04 -16.97
C THR A 151 15.18 1.74 -15.48
N ASP A 152 15.85 2.63 -14.78
CA ASP A 152 16.07 2.62 -13.33
C ASP A 152 15.09 3.51 -12.53
N ILE A 153 14.12 4.13 -13.23
CA ILE A 153 13.13 5.02 -12.58
C ILE A 153 12.22 4.30 -11.57
N PHE A 154 12.08 2.98 -11.71
CA PHE A 154 11.33 2.14 -10.79
C PHE A 154 12.25 1.39 -9.84
N ARG A 155 11.94 1.43 -8.57
CA ARG A 155 12.69 0.71 -7.53
C ARG A 155 12.44 -0.79 -7.62
N ARG A 156 13.53 -1.54 -7.82
CA ARG A 156 13.53 -3.01 -7.82
C ARG A 156 14.65 -3.49 -6.88
N PRO A 157 14.43 -3.36 -5.55
CA PRO A 157 15.47 -3.72 -4.59
C PRO A 157 15.86 -5.19 -4.73
N ASN A 158 17.16 -5.45 -4.65
CA ASN A 158 17.73 -6.79 -4.63
C ASN A 158 18.74 -6.83 -3.48
N GLN A 159 18.58 -7.77 -2.57
CA GLN A 159 19.45 -7.90 -1.40
C GLN A 159 20.84 -8.43 -1.74
N ASN A 160 21.08 -8.91 -2.98
CA ASN A 160 22.35 -9.51 -3.41
C ASN A 160 22.88 -10.50 -2.35
N ASP A 161 22.03 -11.42 -1.92
CA ASP A 161 22.33 -12.34 -0.82
C ASP A 161 23.57 -13.19 -1.16
N THR A 162 24.67 -12.90 -0.51
CA THR A 162 25.90 -13.69 -0.58
C THR A 162 25.93 -14.82 0.44
N SER A 163 24.87 -14.98 1.24
CA SER A 163 24.80 -16.04 2.24
C SER A 163 24.70 -17.42 1.57
N LYS A 164 25.47 -18.36 2.08
CA LYS A 164 25.38 -19.79 1.67
C LYS A 164 24.21 -20.52 2.34
N LYS A 165 23.28 -19.80 2.99
CA LYS A 165 22.12 -20.40 3.64
C LYS A 165 21.12 -20.91 2.61
N GLY A 166 20.61 -22.11 2.82
CA GLY A 166 19.51 -22.65 2.01
C GLY A 166 18.26 -21.77 2.06
N TYR A 167 17.36 -21.99 1.10
CA TYR A 167 16.06 -21.32 1.06
C TYR A 167 15.03 -22.08 1.87
N THR A 168 14.13 -21.37 2.53
CA THR A 168 12.92 -21.93 3.13
C THR A 168 11.96 -22.42 2.03
N LEU A 169 10.98 -23.24 2.38
CA LEU A 169 9.98 -23.71 1.41
C LEU A 169 9.25 -22.54 0.73
N ALA A 170 8.83 -21.53 1.49
CA ALA A 170 8.17 -20.34 0.94
C ALA A 170 9.07 -19.60 -0.07
N GLN A 171 10.34 -19.40 0.26
CA GLN A 171 11.32 -18.75 -0.63
C GLN A 171 11.54 -19.53 -1.93
N LYS A 172 11.58 -20.86 -1.86
CA LYS A 172 11.67 -21.74 -3.04
C LYS A 172 10.41 -21.69 -3.89
N MET A 173 9.22 -21.69 -3.26
CA MET A 173 7.95 -21.65 -4.00
C MET A 173 7.81 -20.33 -4.77
N VAL A 174 8.10 -19.19 -4.12
CA VAL A 174 8.08 -17.88 -4.79
C VAL A 174 9.17 -17.81 -5.85
N GLY A 175 10.39 -18.27 -5.56
CA GLY A 175 11.47 -18.35 -6.54
C GLY A 175 11.10 -19.17 -7.77
N LYS A 176 10.50 -20.35 -7.59
CA LYS A 176 10.02 -21.17 -8.69
C LYS A 176 9.00 -20.42 -9.57
N ALA A 177 8.08 -19.66 -8.96
CA ALA A 177 7.12 -18.85 -9.68
C ALA A 177 7.78 -17.68 -10.45
N CYS A 178 8.97 -17.24 -10.02
CA CYS A 178 9.81 -16.23 -10.69
C CYS A 178 10.83 -16.84 -11.67
N GLY A 179 10.87 -18.17 -11.82
CA GLY A 179 11.85 -18.85 -12.68
C GLY A 179 13.28 -18.92 -12.12
N VAL A 180 13.44 -18.74 -10.78
CA VAL A 180 14.73 -18.82 -10.06
C VAL A 180 14.68 -19.84 -8.93
N GLU A 181 15.84 -20.22 -8.37
CA GLU A 181 15.92 -21.24 -7.31
C GLU A 181 15.20 -20.82 -6.02
N GLY A 182 15.28 -19.56 -5.69
CA GLY A 182 14.65 -18.98 -4.48
C GLY A 182 14.81 -17.47 -4.46
N VAL A 183 14.03 -16.83 -3.59
CA VAL A 183 14.09 -15.37 -3.33
C VAL A 183 14.29 -15.11 -1.86
N ARG A 184 14.86 -13.96 -1.52
CA ARG A 184 15.05 -13.55 -0.12
C ARG A 184 14.03 -12.48 0.27
N PRO A 185 13.73 -12.34 1.58
CA PRO A 185 12.94 -11.20 2.06
C PRO A 185 13.61 -9.88 1.66
N GLY A 186 12.83 -8.98 1.06
CA GLY A 186 13.32 -7.70 0.56
C GLY A 186 13.74 -7.69 -0.91
N ASP A 187 13.81 -8.86 -1.56
CA ASP A 187 13.99 -8.91 -3.01
C ASP A 187 12.71 -8.50 -3.72
N TYR A 188 12.83 -7.60 -4.69
CA TYR A 188 11.76 -7.36 -5.64
C TYR A 188 11.64 -8.57 -6.58
N CYS A 189 10.42 -9.06 -6.78
CA CYS A 189 10.16 -10.18 -7.69
C CYS A 189 8.74 -10.11 -8.27
N GLU A 190 8.56 -10.69 -9.45
CA GLU A 190 7.27 -10.79 -10.14
C GLU A 190 6.93 -12.27 -10.38
N PRO A 191 6.27 -12.93 -9.41
CA PRO A 191 5.93 -14.34 -9.52
C PRO A 191 4.78 -14.54 -10.53
N ARG A 192 4.92 -15.51 -11.43
CA ARG A 192 3.82 -15.95 -12.27
C ARG A 192 2.85 -16.78 -11.44
N MET A 193 1.62 -16.31 -11.36
CA MET A 193 0.55 -16.99 -10.64
C MET A 193 -0.20 -17.94 -11.57
N SER A 194 -0.26 -19.21 -11.23
CA SER A 194 -1.05 -20.21 -11.96
C SER A 194 -2.51 -20.26 -11.49
N THR A 195 -2.74 -19.90 -10.23
CA THR A 195 -4.08 -19.95 -9.61
C THR A 195 -4.32 -18.69 -8.80
N VAL A 196 -5.47 -18.07 -8.97
CA VAL A 196 -5.96 -16.97 -8.14
C VAL A 196 -7.21 -17.44 -7.41
N GLY A 197 -7.17 -17.43 -6.08
CA GLY A 197 -8.30 -17.71 -5.21
C GLY A 197 -8.81 -16.42 -4.56
N SER A 198 -10.09 -16.16 -4.67
CA SER A 198 -10.77 -15.08 -3.96
C SER A 198 -11.82 -15.65 -3.04
N GLN A 199 -12.12 -14.97 -1.96
CA GLN A 199 -13.23 -15.28 -1.06
C GLN A 199 -14.15 -14.07 -0.95
N ASP A 200 -15.39 -14.33 -0.60
CA ASP A 200 -16.47 -13.32 -0.54
C ASP A 200 -16.23 -12.19 0.47
N THR A 201 -15.33 -12.37 1.44
CA THR A 201 -14.89 -11.34 2.39
C THR A 201 -13.53 -10.73 2.08
N THR A 202 -12.93 -11.03 0.94
CA THR A 202 -11.60 -10.49 0.56
C THR A 202 -11.61 -8.99 0.32
N GLY A 203 -12.65 -8.37 0.68
CA GLY A 203 -12.91 -6.96 0.64
C GLY A 203 -13.80 -6.61 -0.53
N PRO A 204 -14.77 -5.79 -0.26
CA PRO A 204 -15.54 -5.21 -1.32
C PRO A 204 -14.58 -4.34 -2.14
N MET A 205 -14.16 -4.85 -3.29
CA MET A 205 -13.64 -3.99 -4.32
C MET A 205 -14.74 -3.01 -4.68
N THR A 206 -14.41 -1.75 -4.83
CA THR A 206 -15.33 -0.80 -5.41
C THR A 206 -15.65 -1.23 -6.84
N ARG A 207 -16.78 -0.78 -7.36
CA ARG A 207 -17.15 -1.07 -8.74
C ARG A 207 -16.07 -0.65 -9.74
N ASP A 208 -15.33 0.40 -9.43
CA ASP A 208 -14.29 0.94 -10.30
C ASP A 208 -13.01 0.10 -10.23
N GLU A 209 -12.61 -0.37 -9.06
CA GLU A 209 -11.53 -1.36 -8.92
C GLU A 209 -11.83 -2.66 -9.68
N LEU A 210 -13.08 -3.13 -9.64
CA LEU A 210 -13.48 -4.31 -10.42
C LEU A 210 -13.38 -4.07 -11.93
N LYS A 211 -13.73 -2.87 -12.42
CA LYS A 211 -13.54 -2.50 -13.82
C LYS A 211 -12.08 -2.42 -14.22
N GLU A 212 -11.23 -1.82 -13.39
CA GLU A 212 -9.79 -1.76 -13.61
C GLU A 212 -9.20 -3.17 -13.74
N LEU A 213 -9.52 -4.07 -12.81
CA LEU A 213 -9.11 -5.46 -12.89
C LEU A 213 -9.66 -6.19 -14.12
N ALA A 214 -10.90 -5.95 -14.51
CA ALA A 214 -11.50 -6.53 -15.71
C ALA A 214 -10.78 -6.07 -16.98
N CYS A 215 -10.30 -4.82 -17.03
CA CYS A 215 -9.52 -4.31 -18.15
C CYS A 215 -8.12 -4.94 -18.23
N LEU A 216 -7.50 -5.26 -17.10
CA LEU A 216 -6.18 -5.89 -17.06
C LEU A 216 -6.23 -7.38 -17.39
N GLY A 217 -7.35 -8.04 -17.08
CA GLY A 217 -7.48 -9.50 -17.15
C GLY A 217 -6.61 -10.22 -16.11
N PHE A 218 -6.76 -11.53 -16.06
CA PHE A 218 -5.90 -12.40 -15.26
C PHE A 218 -5.05 -13.26 -16.17
N SER A 219 -3.75 -13.30 -15.90
CA SER A 219 -2.83 -14.23 -16.58
C SER A 219 -2.80 -15.61 -15.94
N ALA A 220 -3.55 -15.85 -14.86
CA ALA A 220 -3.62 -17.10 -14.16
C ALA A 220 -4.44 -18.14 -14.96
N ASP A 221 -3.98 -19.40 -14.94
CA ASP A 221 -4.64 -20.51 -15.63
C ASP A 221 -6.00 -20.84 -14.99
N LEU A 222 -6.17 -20.58 -13.69
CA LEU A 222 -7.39 -20.84 -12.93
C LEU A 222 -7.72 -19.66 -11.99
N VAL A 223 -8.95 -19.17 -12.09
CA VAL A 223 -9.50 -18.19 -11.15
C VAL A 223 -10.69 -18.82 -10.43
N MET A 224 -10.66 -18.82 -9.10
CA MET A 224 -11.71 -19.37 -8.26
C MET A 224 -12.30 -18.31 -7.33
N GLN A 225 -13.62 -18.38 -7.14
CA GLN A 225 -14.33 -17.60 -6.13
C GLN A 225 -14.93 -18.55 -5.08
N SER A 226 -14.63 -18.29 -3.81
CA SER A 226 -15.19 -19.01 -2.67
C SER A 226 -16.25 -18.16 -1.96
N PHE A 227 -17.41 -18.75 -1.69
CA PHE A 227 -18.54 -18.13 -0.97
C PHE A 227 -18.65 -18.76 0.41
N CYS A 228 -17.86 -18.30 1.35
CA CYS A 228 -17.73 -18.93 2.67
C CYS A 228 -18.20 -18.05 3.85
N HIS A 229 -18.47 -16.77 3.65
CA HIS A 229 -18.85 -15.85 4.74
C HIS A 229 -20.17 -15.12 4.49
N THR A 230 -20.41 -14.67 3.27
CA THR A 230 -21.55 -13.81 2.91
C THR A 230 -22.56 -14.51 2.03
N ALA A 231 -22.47 -15.84 1.87
CA ALA A 231 -23.45 -16.61 1.12
C ALA A 231 -24.82 -16.47 1.78
N ALA A 232 -25.69 -15.63 1.21
CA ALA A 232 -27.09 -15.65 1.51
C ALA A 232 -27.72 -16.78 0.72
N TYR A 233 -28.10 -17.85 1.40
CA TYR A 233 -28.85 -18.92 0.76
C TYR A 233 -30.25 -18.38 0.49
N PRO A 234 -30.67 -18.28 -0.78
CA PRO A 234 -32.07 -18.07 -1.07
C PRO A 234 -32.84 -19.21 -0.44
N LYS A 235 -34.05 -18.94 0.01
CA LYS A 235 -34.91 -19.97 0.59
C LYS A 235 -34.87 -21.25 -0.26
N PRO A 236 -34.86 -22.42 0.39
CA PRO A 236 -34.95 -23.68 -0.32
C PRO A 236 -36.20 -23.72 -1.18
#